data_669418f543576a090816196f547065b5
#
_entry.id   669418f543576a090816196f547065b5
#
_cell.length_a   1.000
_cell.length_b   1.000
_cell.length_c   1.000
_cell.angle_alpha   90.00
_cell.angle_beta   90.00
_cell.angle_gamma   90.00
#
_symmetry.space_group_name_H-M   'P 1'
#
loop_
_entity.id
_entity.type
_entity.pdbx_description
1 polymer ?
#
loop_
_entity_poly.entity_id
_entity_poly.type
_entity_poly.pdbx_seq_one_letter_code
_entity_poly.pdbx_strand_id
1 'polypeptide(L)'
;MTKKYLTDLIYQVNGAAIEVHKNIGAGLLENIYHQCMIKELSLRGINFQSELVIPIEYKGMELESDLRCDLFIENCLVLELKAVNQIIPIHIAKLMSYMKLLKSPIGLMINFNVTSIYHEGQKTYVNELYRWLED
;
A
#
# COMPACT_ATOMS: atom_id res chain seq x y z
N MET A 1 -7.79 16.75 -3.11
CA MET A 1 -7.82 15.29 -3.30
C MET A 1 -9.27 14.84 -3.47
N THR A 2 -9.52 14.09 -4.52
CA THR A 2 -10.85 13.60 -4.86
C THR A 2 -10.85 12.09 -4.95
N LYS A 3 -12.03 11.49 -4.93
CA LYS A 3 -12.15 10.03 -5.14
C LYS A 3 -11.63 9.63 -6.51
N LYS A 4 -11.89 10.46 -7.52
CA LYS A 4 -11.37 10.21 -8.87
C LYS A 4 -9.84 10.19 -8.91
N TYR A 5 -9.20 11.15 -8.26
CA TYR A 5 -7.74 11.19 -8.15
C TYR A 5 -7.21 9.89 -7.54
N LEU A 6 -7.83 9.44 -6.47
CA LEU A 6 -7.40 8.21 -5.79
C LEU A 6 -7.64 6.97 -6.65
N THR A 7 -8.76 6.91 -7.37
CA THR A 7 -9.03 5.81 -8.30
C THR A 7 -7.95 5.74 -9.39
N ASP A 8 -7.60 6.90 -9.96
CA ASP A 8 -6.55 6.97 -10.97
C ASP A 8 -5.19 6.56 -10.41
N LEU A 9 -4.88 6.98 -9.18
CA LEU A 9 -3.64 6.61 -8.51
C LEU A 9 -3.57 5.10 -8.25
N ILE A 10 -4.65 4.50 -7.76
CA ILE A 10 -4.74 3.05 -7.56
C ILE A 10 -4.50 2.32 -8.87
N TYR A 11 -5.09 2.78 -9.95
CA TYR A 11 -4.90 2.18 -11.27
C TYR A 11 -3.42 2.19 -11.67
N GLN A 12 -2.74 3.30 -11.46
CA GLN A 12 -1.32 3.42 -11.80
C GLN A 12 -0.45 2.53 -10.91
N VAL A 13 -0.74 2.47 -9.62
CA VAL A 13 0.03 1.63 -8.70
C VAL A 13 -0.19 0.15 -8.99
N ASN A 14 -1.42 -0.26 -9.27
CA ASN A 14 -1.71 -1.63 -9.70
C ASN A 14 -0.98 -1.95 -11.00
N GLY A 15 -0.92 -1.01 -11.93
CA GLY A 15 -0.16 -1.16 -13.17
C GLY A 15 1.32 -1.42 -12.90
N ALA A 16 1.90 -0.69 -11.93
CA ALA A 16 3.28 -0.91 -11.52
C ALA A 16 3.47 -2.32 -10.96
N ALA A 17 2.58 -2.78 -10.09
CA ALA A 17 2.65 -4.12 -9.51
C ALA A 17 2.51 -5.20 -10.57
N ILE A 18 1.61 -5.02 -11.53
CA ILE A 18 1.42 -5.96 -12.64
C ILE A 18 2.71 -6.05 -13.45
N GLU A 19 3.35 -4.93 -13.75
CA GLU A 19 4.62 -4.91 -14.49
C GLU A 19 5.72 -5.65 -13.73
N VAL A 20 5.85 -5.41 -12.43
CA VAL A 20 6.81 -6.11 -11.58
C VAL A 20 6.56 -7.62 -11.63
N HIS A 21 5.32 -8.03 -11.40
CA HIS A 21 4.92 -9.43 -11.37
C HIS A 21 5.16 -10.12 -12.71
N LYS A 22 4.89 -9.42 -13.80
CA LYS A 22 5.12 -9.92 -15.15
C LYS A 22 6.59 -10.23 -15.41
N ASN A 23 7.49 -9.40 -14.87
CA ASN A 23 8.91 -9.55 -15.10
C ASN A 23 9.57 -10.60 -14.21
N ILE A 24 9.17 -10.71 -12.94
CA ILE A 24 9.87 -11.59 -11.99
C ILE A 24 8.99 -12.71 -11.41
N GLY A 25 7.68 -12.69 -11.64
CA GLY A 25 6.78 -13.77 -11.24
C GLY A 25 6.50 -13.87 -9.74
N ALA A 26 5.81 -14.95 -9.37
CA ALA A 26 5.49 -15.26 -7.98
C ALA A 26 6.63 -16.04 -7.31
N GLY A 27 6.51 -16.24 -5.99
CA GLY A 27 7.39 -17.15 -5.25
C GLY A 27 8.65 -16.54 -4.68
N LEU A 28 8.84 -15.24 -4.79
CA LEU A 28 10.01 -14.57 -4.24
C LEU A 28 9.70 -13.94 -2.87
N LEU A 29 10.76 -13.48 -2.19
CA LEU A 29 10.62 -12.85 -0.89
C LEU A 29 10.01 -11.46 -1.01
N GLU A 30 9.32 -11.03 0.01
CA GLU A 30 8.61 -9.76 0.07
C GLU A 30 9.51 -8.57 -0.24
N ASN A 31 10.74 -8.55 0.30
CA ASN A 31 11.64 -7.42 0.10
C ASN A 31 12.12 -7.29 -1.35
N ILE A 32 12.11 -8.38 -2.13
CA ILE A 32 12.45 -8.32 -3.55
C ILE A 32 11.39 -7.50 -4.28
N TYR A 33 10.12 -7.80 -4.02
CA TYR A 33 9.01 -7.06 -4.61
C TYR A 33 9.02 -5.59 -4.19
N HIS A 34 9.39 -5.33 -2.92
CA HIS A 34 9.51 -3.96 -2.42
C HIS A 34 10.52 -3.16 -3.25
N GLN A 35 11.71 -3.72 -3.46
CA GLN A 35 12.74 -3.06 -4.26
C GLN A 35 12.29 -2.84 -5.70
N CYS A 36 11.62 -3.82 -6.29
CA CYS A 36 11.10 -3.70 -7.66
C CYS A 36 10.02 -2.63 -7.75
N MET A 37 9.14 -2.54 -6.74
CA MET A 37 8.11 -1.51 -6.72
C MET A 37 8.71 -0.12 -6.62
N ILE A 38 9.74 0.06 -5.79
CA ILE A 38 10.45 1.34 -5.71
C ILE A 38 10.94 1.76 -7.10
N LYS A 39 11.57 0.83 -7.80
CA LYS A 39 12.10 1.11 -9.14
C LYS A 39 10.98 1.44 -10.12
N GLU A 40 9.92 0.64 -10.11
CA GLU A 40 8.82 0.82 -11.07
C GLU A 40 8.05 2.11 -10.83
N LEU A 41 7.77 2.43 -9.56
CA LEU A 41 7.10 3.70 -9.21
C LEU A 41 7.95 4.90 -9.63
N SER A 42 9.26 4.82 -9.41
CA SER A 42 10.20 5.87 -9.83
C SER A 42 10.18 6.07 -11.33
N LEU A 43 10.18 4.98 -12.10
CA LEU A 43 10.11 5.05 -13.58
C LEU A 43 8.81 5.70 -14.04
N ARG A 44 7.74 5.56 -13.28
CA ARG A 44 6.43 6.13 -13.61
C ARG A 44 6.24 7.55 -13.10
N GLY A 45 7.23 8.10 -12.40
CA GLY A 45 7.14 9.44 -11.86
C GLY A 45 6.18 9.57 -10.69
N ILE A 46 5.88 8.48 -9.99
CA ILE A 46 4.99 8.46 -8.83
C ILE A 46 5.85 8.66 -7.58
N ASN A 47 5.52 9.68 -6.79
CA ASN A 47 6.27 9.99 -5.57
C ASN A 47 5.85 9.06 -4.44
N PHE A 48 6.81 8.69 -3.59
CA PHE A 48 6.54 7.81 -2.46
C PHE A 48 7.60 8.00 -1.38
N GLN A 49 7.24 7.53 -0.17
CA GLN A 49 8.19 7.37 0.93
C GLN A 49 8.22 5.88 1.25
N SER A 50 9.43 5.30 1.25
CA SER A 50 9.64 3.88 1.54
C SER A 50 9.91 3.69 3.02
N GLU A 51 9.27 2.67 3.61
CA GLU A 51 9.44 2.31 5.02
C GLU A 51 9.26 3.51 5.96
N LEU A 52 8.16 4.24 5.73
CA LEU A 52 7.81 5.41 6.53
C LEU A 52 7.48 4.99 7.96
N VAL A 53 8.20 5.56 8.93
CA VAL A 53 7.92 5.33 10.35
C VAL A 53 6.57 5.94 10.69
N ILE A 54 5.72 5.15 11.35
CA ILE A 54 4.38 5.55 11.70
C ILE A 54 4.35 6.09 13.14
N PRO A 55 4.00 7.36 13.34
CA PRO A 55 3.93 7.92 14.70
C PRO A 55 2.75 7.35 15.46
N ILE A 56 2.96 6.99 16.72
CA ILE A 56 1.91 6.48 17.58
C ILE A 56 1.87 7.32 18.85
N GLU A 57 0.70 7.78 19.22
CA GLU A 57 0.47 8.51 20.45
C GLU A 57 -0.61 7.80 21.26
N TYR A 58 -0.40 7.70 22.58
CA TYR A 58 -1.38 7.15 23.49
C TYR A 58 -1.58 8.11 24.64
N LYS A 59 -2.76 8.70 24.72
CA LYS A 59 -3.16 9.62 25.80
C LYS A 59 -2.12 10.73 26.06
N GLY A 60 -1.66 11.34 24.97
CA GLY A 60 -0.67 12.43 25.03
C GLY A 60 0.77 11.99 25.10
N MET A 61 1.03 10.70 25.15
CA MET A 61 2.38 10.15 25.21
C MET A 61 2.77 9.59 23.84
N GLU A 62 3.88 10.08 23.29
CA GLU A 62 4.44 9.50 22.08
C GLU A 62 5.12 8.17 22.41
N LEU A 63 4.79 7.14 21.64
CA LEU A 63 5.38 5.83 21.82
C LEU A 63 6.58 5.67 20.87
N GLU A 64 7.64 5.06 21.38
CA GLU A 64 8.74 4.62 20.52
C GLU A 64 8.30 3.34 19.82
N SER A 65 8.38 3.32 18.50
CA SER A 65 7.93 2.19 17.71
C SER A 65 8.70 2.11 16.39
N ASP A 66 8.91 0.87 15.95
CA ASP A 66 9.49 0.59 14.64
C ASP A 66 8.43 0.27 13.59
N LEU A 67 7.16 0.60 13.88
CA LEU A 67 6.10 0.41 12.89
C LEU A 67 6.40 1.23 11.64
N ARG A 68 6.38 0.55 10.50
CA ARG A 68 6.67 1.17 9.23
C ARG A 68 5.64 0.77 8.20
N CYS A 69 5.21 1.75 7.42
CA CYS A 69 4.41 1.53 6.22
C CYS A 69 5.38 1.17 5.09
N ASP A 70 5.09 0.13 4.33
CA ASP A 70 5.97 -0.28 3.23
C ASP A 70 6.21 0.87 2.25
N LEU A 71 5.14 1.44 1.73
CA LEU A 71 5.21 2.57 0.81
C LEU A 71 4.03 3.50 1.08
N PHE A 72 4.33 4.78 1.25
CA PHE A 72 3.30 5.82 1.37
C PHE A 72 3.36 6.67 0.11
N ILE A 73 2.33 6.58 -0.72
CA ILE A 73 2.35 7.06 -2.09
C ILE A 73 1.61 8.38 -2.19
N GLU A 74 2.26 9.38 -2.79
CA GLU A 74 1.71 10.74 -3.02
C GLU A 74 1.11 11.34 -1.75
N ASN A 75 1.68 11.01 -0.59
CA ASN A 75 1.23 11.46 0.74
C ASN A 75 -0.23 11.16 1.04
N CYS A 76 -0.83 10.16 0.38
CA CYS A 76 -2.25 9.87 0.57
C CYS A 76 -2.64 8.39 0.49
N LEU A 77 -1.81 7.53 -0.07
CA LEU A 77 -2.14 6.12 -0.26
C LEU A 77 -1.18 5.23 0.51
N VAL A 78 -1.69 4.45 1.44
CA VAL A 78 -0.90 3.43 2.14
C VAL A 78 -0.85 2.18 1.27
N LEU A 79 0.35 1.77 0.89
CA LEU A 79 0.56 0.54 0.12
C LEU A 79 1.30 -0.48 0.98
N GLU A 80 0.71 -1.67 1.16
CA GLU A 80 1.33 -2.79 1.84
C GLU A 80 1.55 -3.93 0.87
N LEU A 81 2.76 -4.45 0.86
CA LEU A 81 3.18 -5.53 -0.04
C LEU A 81 3.27 -6.83 0.74
N LYS A 82 2.78 -7.90 0.14
CA LYS A 82 2.80 -9.24 0.71
C LYS A 82 3.28 -10.25 -0.32
N ALA A 83 3.86 -11.34 0.17
CA ALA A 83 4.23 -12.50 -0.64
C ALA A 83 3.88 -13.75 0.18
N VAL A 84 2.59 -13.98 0.38
CA VAL A 84 2.06 -15.01 1.27
C VAL A 84 1.06 -15.89 0.53
N ASN A 85 0.81 -17.08 1.06
CA ASN A 85 -0.18 -17.99 0.46
C ASN A 85 -1.58 -17.42 0.52
N GLN A 86 -1.89 -16.67 1.57
CA GLN A 86 -3.23 -16.11 1.76
C GLN A 86 -3.14 -14.86 2.65
N ILE A 87 -3.85 -13.82 2.25
CA ILE A 87 -4.04 -12.64 3.09
C ILE A 87 -4.99 -13.01 4.22
N ILE A 88 -4.58 -12.79 5.46
CA ILE A 88 -5.36 -13.12 6.64
C ILE A 88 -5.83 -11.85 7.36
N PRO A 89 -6.83 -11.95 8.27
CA PRO A 89 -7.43 -10.77 8.90
C PRO A 89 -6.43 -9.81 9.56
N ILE A 90 -5.36 -10.30 10.16
CA ILE A 90 -4.38 -9.41 10.81
C ILE A 90 -3.66 -8.52 9.78
N HIS A 91 -3.43 -9.01 8.57
CA HIS A 91 -2.82 -8.19 7.52
C HIS A 91 -3.71 -6.98 7.18
N ILE A 92 -5.02 -7.23 7.10
CA ILE A 92 -6.00 -6.19 6.80
C ILE A 92 -6.10 -5.20 7.96
N ALA A 93 -6.13 -5.71 9.19
CA ALA A 93 -6.20 -4.86 10.38
C ALA A 93 -4.99 -3.92 10.48
N LYS A 94 -3.79 -4.41 10.15
CA LYS A 94 -2.58 -3.58 10.11
C LYS A 94 -2.70 -2.46 9.09
N LEU A 95 -3.16 -2.79 7.89
CA LEU A 95 -3.34 -1.78 6.83
C LEU A 95 -4.32 -0.70 7.29
N MET A 96 -5.47 -1.11 7.84
CA MET A 96 -6.48 -0.15 8.33
C MET A 96 -5.92 0.72 9.46
N SER A 97 -5.13 0.15 10.37
CA SER A 97 -4.49 0.90 11.45
C SER A 97 -3.49 1.92 10.90
N TYR A 98 -2.68 1.53 9.92
CA TYR A 98 -1.70 2.44 9.30
C TYR A 98 -2.41 3.60 8.60
N MET A 99 -3.50 3.32 7.91
CA MET A 99 -4.33 4.36 7.28
C MET A 99 -4.82 5.35 8.31
N LYS A 100 -5.32 4.85 9.44
CA LYS A 100 -5.82 5.70 10.52
C LYS A 100 -4.71 6.58 11.10
N LEU A 101 -3.57 5.98 11.41
CA LEU A 101 -2.45 6.69 12.04
C LEU A 101 -1.82 7.74 11.10
N LEU A 102 -1.76 7.44 9.81
CA LEU A 102 -1.22 8.35 8.80
C LEU A 102 -2.29 9.30 8.23
N LYS A 103 -3.52 9.20 8.70
CA LYS A 103 -4.66 10.00 8.20
C LYS A 103 -4.83 9.84 6.69
N SER A 104 -4.66 8.61 6.21
CA SER A 104 -4.84 8.26 4.81
C SER A 104 -6.26 7.76 4.59
N PRO A 105 -6.97 8.24 3.56
CA PRO A 105 -8.33 7.78 3.28
C PRO A 105 -8.40 6.43 2.60
N ILE A 106 -7.28 5.96 2.05
CA ILE A 106 -7.29 4.79 1.19
C ILE A 106 -6.00 3.99 1.39
N GLY A 107 -6.13 2.67 1.27
CA GLY A 107 -5.01 1.74 1.33
C GLY A 107 -5.14 0.68 0.26
N LEU A 108 -4.00 0.18 -0.18
CA LEU A 108 -3.92 -0.88 -1.18
C LEU A 108 -3.04 -1.98 -0.65
N MET A 109 -3.55 -3.21 -0.69
CA MET A 109 -2.75 -4.39 -0.36
C MET A 109 -2.48 -5.16 -1.64
N ILE A 110 -1.22 -5.49 -1.87
CA ILE A 110 -0.82 -6.28 -3.03
C ILE A 110 -0.08 -7.52 -2.55
N ASN A 111 -0.59 -8.68 -2.93
CA ASN A 111 0.05 -9.96 -2.68
C ASN A 111 0.62 -10.48 -4.00
N PHE A 112 1.96 -10.60 -4.07
CA PHE A 112 2.64 -11.04 -5.28
C PHE A 112 2.67 -12.56 -5.44
N ASN A 113 2.33 -13.31 -4.40
CA ASN A 113 2.35 -14.78 -4.45
C ASN A 113 1.04 -15.33 -5.01
N VAL A 114 0.70 -14.87 -6.21
CA VAL A 114 -0.54 -15.21 -6.92
C VAL A 114 -0.23 -15.41 -8.40
N THR A 115 -1.17 -16.01 -9.11
CA THR A 115 -1.07 -16.18 -10.56
C THR A 115 -1.32 -14.87 -11.30
N SER A 116 -2.27 -14.07 -10.83
CA SER A 116 -2.67 -12.81 -11.46
C SER A 116 -2.86 -11.72 -10.40
N ILE A 117 -2.06 -10.66 -10.49
CA ILE A 117 -2.24 -9.49 -9.62
C ILE A 117 -3.63 -8.89 -9.86
N TYR A 118 -4.02 -8.72 -11.12
CA TYR A 118 -5.29 -8.08 -11.47
C TYR A 118 -6.49 -8.81 -10.85
N HIS A 119 -6.52 -10.14 -10.94
CA HIS A 119 -7.68 -10.93 -10.51
C HIS A 119 -7.68 -11.27 -9.03
N GLU A 120 -6.52 -11.50 -8.42
CA GLU A 120 -6.45 -12.06 -7.06
C GLU A 120 -5.43 -11.37 -6.15
N GLY A 121 -4.52 -10.57 -6.69
CA GLY A 121 -3.39 -10.08 -5.93
C GLY A 121 -3.54 -8.68 -5.39
N GLN A 122 -4.62 -7.98 -5.68
CA GLN A 122 -4.79 -6.61 -5.22
C GLN A 122 -6.15 -6.37 -4.59
N LYS A 123 -6.18 -5.55 -3.55
CA LYS A 123 -7.44 -5.14 -2.94
C LYS A 123 -7.30 -3.76 -2.31
N THR A 124 -8.29 -2.92 -2.56
CA THR A 124 -8.37 -1.57 -2.06
C THR A 124 -9.26 -1.52 -0.82
N TYR A 125 -8.83 -0.72 0.17
CA TYR A 125 -9.57 -0.49 1.40
C TYR A 125 -9.75 1.00 1.62
N VAL A 126 -10.88 1.39 2.16
CA VAL A 126 -11.20 2.79 2.46
C VAL A 126 -11.68 2.89 3.90
N ASN A 127 -11.61 4.11 4.47
CA ASN A 127 -12.09 4.40 5.81
C ASN A 127 -13.03 5.61 5.79
N GLU A 128 -13.38 6.14 6.96
CA GLU A 128 -14.30 7.28 7.05
C GLU A 128 -13.80 8.52 6.31
N LEU A 129 -12.48 8.73 6.27
CA LEU A 129 -11.91 9.90 5.58
C LEU A 129 -12.24 9.88 4.09
N TYR A 130 -12.30 8.70 3.49
CA TYR A 130 -12.66 8.57 2.09
C TYR A 130 -14.11 8.99 1.82
N ARG A 131 -15.00 8.68 2.75
CA ARG A 131 -16.43 8.98 2.61
C ARG A 131 -16.69 10.46 2.35
N TRP A 132 -15.89 11.33 2.98
CA TRP A 132 -16.09 12.77 2.92
C TRP A 132 -15.40 13.44 1.74
N LEU A 133 -14.71 12.68 0.89
CA LEU A 133 -14.06 13.23 -0.29
C LEU A 133 -15.09 13.46 -1.39
N GLU A 134 -14.83 14.48 -2.21
CA GLU A 134 -15.63 14.72 -3.40
C GLU A 134 -15.29 13.70 -4.49
N ASP A 135 -16.20 13.52 -5.41
CA ASP A 135 -16.01 12.68 -6.59
C ASP A 135 -15.08 13.36 -7.60
#